data_a632fedfe188af847ab264b4bdc03716
#
_entry.id   a632fedfe188af847ab264b4bdc03716
#
_cell.length_a   1.000
_cell.length_b   1.000
_cell.length_c   1.000
_cell.angle_alpha   90.00
_cell.angle_beta   90.00
_cell.angle_gamma   90.00
#
_symmetry.space_group_name_H-M   'P 1'
#
loop_
_entity.id
_entity.type
_entity.pdbx_description
1 polymer ?
#
loop_
_entity_poly.entity_id
_entity_poly.type
_entity_poly.pdbx_seq_one_letter_code
_entity_poly.pdbx_strand_id
1 'polypeptide(L)'
;NNVFGQEIVSSTEEIFYIKEYRENGQGNEYAMFCSHPGAMIDGDAMHGSGGWYGVYTTTENQLITDWDVKDFRKDYNLLLFDFGMGDNTYLLTKYHDTNAPGASGAACDYPLIRYPDVLLLYAEMAMRVTGSPTEDAMEKINMVHRRAYGYDPMTSSEVDFKLKDYSTSEKFLELILKERMYEQFNEGKRWFDLIRLGIVKEQIKRIKGLDIQEKHMLFPIPQTEFNYNEALDPSKDQNPGY
;
A
#
# COMPACT_ATOMS: atom_id res chain seq x y z
N ASN A 1 0.83 -1.32 17.66
CA ASN A 1 1.10 -0.61 16.42
C ASN A 1 0.84 0.89 16.60
N ASN A 2 1.86 1.72 16.35
CA ASN A 2 1.77 3.17 16.61
C ASN A 2 1.67 3.98 15.30
N VAL A 3 1.43 3.34 14.18
CA VAL A 3 1.43 3.98 12.85
C VAL A 3 0.06 3.90 12.17
N PHE A 4 -0.56 2.74 12.25
CA PHE A 4 -1.89 2.49 11.72
C PHE A 4 -2.82 2.00 12.84
N GLY A 5 -4.09 2.25 12.70
CA GLY A 5 -5.13 1.89 13.66
C GLY A 5 -6.04 3.07 13.93
N GLN A 6 -6.98 2.84 14.82
CA GLN A 6 -7.96 3.84 15.21
C GLN A 6 -7.37 4.81 16.26
N GLU A 7 -7.73 6.09 16.12
CA GLU A 7 -7.41 7.16 17.10
C GLU A 7 -5.90 7.37 17.37
N ILE A 8 -5.07 7.23 16.34
CA ILE A 8 -3.65 7.56 16.45
C ILE A 8 -3.47 9.08 16.45
N VAL A 9 -3.11 9.64 17.61
CA VAL A 9 -2.93 11.09 17.77
C VAL A 9 -1.66 11.56 17.06
N SER A 10 -0.58 10.78 17.16
CA SER A 10 0.70 11.09 16.51
C SER A 10 1.55 9.82 16.38
N SER A 11 2.42 9.81 15.38
CA SER A 11 3.41 8.76 15.15
C SER A 11 4.75 9.37 14.82
N THR A 12 5.85 8.74 15.25
CA THR A 12 7.21 9.14 14.89
C THR A 12 7.53 8.96 13.40
N GLU A 13 6.69 8.24 12.67
CA GLU A 13 6.80 8.02 11.22
C GLU A 13 5.99 9.03 10.40
N GLU A 14 5.10 9.78 11.03
CA GLU A 14 4.21 10.72 10.37
C GLU A 14 4.98 11.92 9.80
N ILE A 15 4.82 12.15 8.49
CA ILE A 15 5.32 13.34 7.81
C ILE A 15 4.14 14.13 7.24
N PHE A 16 3.28 13.47 6.45
CA PHE A 16 2.10 14.09 5.89
C PHE A 16 0.95 13.09 5.77
N TYR A 17 -0.09 13.31 6.56
CA TYR A 17 -1.28 12.45 6.65
C TYR A 17 -2.54 13.28 6.47
N ILE A 18 -3.57 12.68 5.90
CA ILE A 18 -4.94 13.17 6.02
C ILE A 18 -5.42 12.70 7.39
N LYS A 19 -5.75 13.65 8.27
CA LYS A 19 -6.27 13.37 9.60
C LYS A 19 -7.76 13.09 9.53
N GLU A 20 -8.15 12.00 10.15
CA GLU A 20 -9.51 11.49 10.14
C GLU A 20 -10.09 11.45 11.58
N TYR A 21 -11.36 11.76 11.71
CA TYR A 21 -12.02 11.81 13.01
C TYR A 21 -13.14 10.79 13.10
N ARG A 22 -13.39 10.28 14.32
CA ARG A 22 -14.51 9.38 14.60
C ARG A 22 -15.82 10.14 14.66
N GLU A 23 -16.18 10.75 13.54
CA GLU A 23 -17.43 11.47 13.34
C GLU A 23 -17.91 11.23 11.91
N ASN A 24 -19.20 10.91 11.75
CA ASN A 24 -19.74 10.59 10.43
C ASN A 24 -19.58 11.79 9.46
N GLY A 25 -18.98 11.54 8.32
CA GLY A 25 -18.63 12.57 7.34
C GLY A 25 -17.26 13.25 7.54
N GLN A 26 -16.52 12.90 8.60
CA GLN A 26 -15.18 13.44 8.88
C GLN A 26 -14.12 12.36 9.06
N GLY A 27 -14.47 11.09 8.87
CA GLY A 27 -13.59 9.96 9.01
C GLY A 27 -13.32 9.25 7.70
N ASN A 28 -12.40 8.32 7.76
CA ASN A 28 -11.92 7.53 6.63
C ASN A 28 -12.99 6.57 6.11
N GLU A 29 -13.63 6.93 5.00
CA GLU A 29 -14.64 6.08 4.36
C GLU A 29 -14.02 4.80 3.77
N TYR A 30 -12.75 4.82 3.38
CA TYR A 30 -12.08 3.66 2.82
C TYR A 30 -12.02 2.47 3.79
N ALA A 31 -11.95 2.74 5.10
CA ALA A 31 -12.02 1.71 6.14
C ALA A 31 -13.30 0.87 6.05
N MET A 32 -14.44 1.50 5.74
CA MET A 32 -15.70 0.80 5.54
C MET A 32 -15.69 -0.12 4.32
N PHE A 33 -15.05 0.31 3.22
CA PHE A 33 -14.89 -0.52 2.02
C PHE A 33 -13.97 -1.73 2.23
N CYS A 34 -12.98 -1.60 3.12
CA CYS A 34 -12.11 -2.73 3.51
C CYS A 34 -12.82 -3.74 4.43
N SER A 35 -13.90 -3.34 5.08
CA SER A 35 -14.58 -4.13 6.11
C SER A 35 -15.78 -4.88 5.54
N HIS A 36 -16.01 -6.10 6.02
CA HIS A 36 -17.17 -6.91 5.66
C HIS A 36 -18.06 -7.14 6.89
N PRO A 37 -19.39 -7.07 6.77
CA PRO A 37 -20.29 -7.45 7.85
C PRO A 37 -19.99 -8.88 8.33
N GLY A 38 -19.77 -9.06 9.63
CA GLY A 38 -19.36 -10.32 10.21
C GLY A 38 -17.86 -10.56 10.31
N ALA A 39 -17.01 -9.72 9.69
CA ALA A 39 -15.57 -9.76 9.94
C ALA A 39 -15.24 -9.16 11.32
N MET A 40 -14.40 -9.89 12.08
CA MET A 40 -14.03 -9.54 13.45
C MET A 40 -12.52 -9.35 13.57
N ILE A 41 -12.10 -8.36 14.35
CA ILE A 41 -10.71 -8.17 14.78
C ILE A 41 -10.71 -8.12 16.30
N ASP A 42 -9.94 -9.00 16.93
CA ASP A 42 -9.83 -9.12 18.39
C ASP A 42 -11.19 -9.29 19.12
N GLY A 43 -12.19 -9.86 18.44
CA GLY A 43 -13.51 -10.10 18.98
C GLY A 43 -14.54 -9.01 18.73
N ASP A 44 -14.13 -7.88 18.17
CA ASP A 44 -15.01 -6.78 17.78
C ASP A 44 -15.23 -6.75 16.26
N ALA A 45 -16.36 -6.18 15.82
CA ALA A 45 -16.61 -5.99 14.40
C ALA A 45 -15.48 -5.12 13.77
N MET A 46 -14.96 -5.53 12.63
CA MET A 46 -13.87 -4.81 11.93
C MET A 46 -14.19 -3.34 11.68
N HIS A 47 -15.48 -3.00 11.57
CA HIS A 47 -15.96 -1.63 11.47
C HIS A 47 -17.20 -1.46 12.35
N GLY A 48 -17.26 -0.41 13.18
CA GLY A 48 -18.34 -0.22 14.17
C GLY A 48 -19.75 -0.12 13.56
N SER A 49 -19.89 0.35 12.33
CA SER A 49 -21.17 0.34 11.59
C SER A 49 -21.40 -0.94 10.77
N GLY A 50 -20.57 -1.98 10.91
CA GLY A 50 -20.73 -3.29 10.29
C GLY A 50 -19.96 -3.51 8.98
N GLY A 51 -19.31 -2.49 8.44
CA GLY A 51 -18.65 -2.59 7.15
C GLY A 51 -19.63 -2.65 5.97
N TRP A 52 -19.13 -2.55 4.75
CA TRP A 52 -20.04 -2.49 3.59
C TRP A 52 -19.71 -3.54 2.53
N TYR A 53 -18.46 -3.70 2.13
CA TYR A 53 -18.16 -4.44 0.91
C TYR A 53 -17.07 -5.52 1.04
N GLY A 54 -15.95 -5.20 1.70
CA GLY A 54 -14.78 -6.08 1.79
C GLY A 54 -13.89 -6.04 0.56
N VAL A 55 -12.91 -5.14 0.56
CA VAL A 55 -11.78 -5.21 -0.38
C VAL A 55 -10.92 -6.39 0.02
N TYR A 56 -10.70 -7.33 -0.90
CA TYR A 56 -10.03 -8.59 -0.60
C TYR A 56 -8.97 -8.97 -1.64
N THR A 57 -8.13 -9.91 -1.26
CA THR A 57 -7.22 -10.62 -2.16
C THR A 57 -7.33 -12.13 -1.96
N THR A 58 -6.78 -12.92 -2.87
CA THR A 58 -6.81 -14.38 -2.73
C THR A 58 -5.53 -14.90 -2.08
N THR A 59 -5.64 -16.05 -1.41
CA THR A 59 -4.48 -16.76 -0.83
C THR A 59 -3.50 -17.22 -1.90
N GLU A 60 -3.95 -17.38 -3.16
CA GLU A 60 -3.13 -17.78 -4.31
C GLU A 60 -2.39 -16.60 -4.96
N ASN A 61 -2.67 -15.35 -4.55
CA ASN A 61 -1.96 -14.20 -5.07
C ASN A 61 -0.47 -14.32 -4.77
N GLN A 62 0.37 -14.38 -5.81
CA GLN A 62 1.81 -14.54 -5.69
C GLN A 62 2.46 -13.53 -4.75
N LEU A 63 1.99 -12.29 -4.72
CA LEU A 63 2.50 -11.27 -3.81
C LEU A 63 2.26 -11.63 -2.34
N ILE A 64 1.21 -12.38 -2.04
CA ILE A 64 0.87 -12.85 -0.69
C ILE A 64 1.59 -14.15 -0.37
N THR A 65 1.71 -15.07 -1.33
CA THR A 65 2.44 -16.34 -1.15
C THR A 65 3.93 -16.12 -0.94
N ASP A 66 4.51 -15.13 -1.64
CA ASP A 66 5.92 -14.76 -1.55
C ASP A 66 6.25 -13.90 -0.31
N TRP A 67 5.22 -13.48 0.44
CA TRP A 67 5.39 -12.70 1.67
C TRP A 67 5.71 -13.61 2.84
N ASP A 68 6.88 -13.40 3.46
CA ASP A 68 7.34 -14.20 4.58
C ASP A 68 6.33 -14.14 5.75
N VAL A 69 6.00 -15.30 6.30
CA VAL A 69 5.10 -15.42 7.46
C VAL A 69 5.68 -14.84 8.75
N LYS A 70 7.00 -14.60 8.81
CA LYS A 70 7.65 -13.93 9.94
C LYS A 70 7.60 -12.41 9.86
N ASP A 71 7.20 -11.86 8.72
CA ASP A 71 7.01 -10.43 8.55
C ASP A 71 5.69 -10.01 9.19
N PHE A 72 5.76 -9.30 10.32
CA PHE A 72 4.57 -8.88 11.07
C PHE A 72 3.60 -8.00 10.26
N ARG A 73 4.08 -7.39 9.17
CA ARG A 73 3.20 -6.62 8.27
C ARG A 73 2.17 -7.52 7.58
N LYS A 74 2.50 -8.81 7.34
CA LYS A 74 1.58 -9.75 6.70
C LYS A 74 0.34 -9.97 7.57
N ASP A 75 0.53 -10.37 8.81
CA ASP A 75 -0.57 -10.63 9.74
C ASP A 75 -1.35 -9.35 10.08
N TYR A 76 -0.64 -8.21 10.13
CA TYR A 76 -1.29 -6.92 10.36
C TYR A 76 -2.20 -6.48 9.21
N ASN A 77 -1.85 -6.81 7.97
CA ASN A 77 -2.56 -6.36 6.78
C ASN A 77 -3.63 -7.34 6.27
N LEU A 78 -3.62 -8.59 6.73
CA LEU A 78 -4.40 -9.65 6.11
C LEU A 78 -5.18 -10.44 7.17
N LEU A 79 -6.50 -10.48 7.02
CA LEU A 79 -7.41 -11.32 7.78
C LEU A 79 -7.99 -12.40 6.86
N LEU A 80 -7.72 -13.68 7.15
CA LEU A 80 -8.38 -14.77 6.45
C LEU A 80 -9.89 -14.71 6.70
N PHE A 81 -10.67 -14.60 5.63
CA PHE A 81 -12.11 -14.42 5.73
C PHE A 81 -12.84 -15.12 4.58
N ASP A 82 -13.80 -15.98 4.92
CA ASP A 82 -14.61 -16.68 3.93
C ASP A 82 -15.81 -15.81 3.50
N PHE A 83 -15.79 -15.37 2.24
CA PHE A 83 -16.90 -14.69 1.58
C PHE A 83 -17.97 -15.65 1.02
N GLY A 84 -17.97 -16.91 1.44
CA GLY A 84 -18.76 -17.98 0.83
C GLY A 84 -18.01 -18.70 -0.31
N MET A 85 -16.70 -18.47 -0.42
CA MET A 85 -15.81 -19.10 -1.40
C MET A 85 -14.78 -20.04 -0.74
N GLY A 86 -14.92 -20.32 0.56
CA GLY A 86 -13.98 -21.06 1.37
C GLY A 86 -12.80 -20.20 1.86
N ASP A 87 -11.86 -20.84 2.59
CA ASP A 87 -10.72 -20.19 3.23
C ASP A 87 -9.60 -19.82 2.24
N ASN A 88 -9.96 -19.20 1.12
CA ASN A 88 -9.02 -18.83 0.06
C ASN A 88 -8.95 -17.32 -0.19
N THR A 89 -9.50 -16.51 0.72
CA THR A 89 -9.54 -15.07 0.60
C THR A 89 -9.07 -14.37 1.87
N TYR A 90 -8.40 -13.20 1.70
CA TYR A 90 -8.01 -12.30 2.76
C TYR A 90 -8.70 -10.95 2.62
N LEU A 91 -9.30 -10.46 3.70
CA LEU A 91 -9.63 -9.05 3.85
C LEU A 91 -8.36 -8.23 4.12
N LEU A 92 -8.38 -6.94 3.73
CA LEU A 92 -7.30 -5.99 3.96
C LEU A 92 -7.58 -5.18 5.23
N THR A 93 -6.79 -5.41 6.27
CA THR A 93 -7.07 -4.94 7.63
C THR A 93 -6.33 -3.68 8.05
N LYS A 94 -5.49 -3.09 7.19
CA LYS A 94 -4.71 -1.91 7.54
C LYS A 94 -5.57 -0.76 8.07
N TYR A 95 -6.73 -0.53 7.47
CA TYR A 95 -7.69 0.47 7.88
C TYR A 95 -8.91 -0.21 8.47
N HIS A 96 -9.07 -0.11 9.78
CA HIS A 96 -10.24 -0.60 10.51
C HIS A 96 -10.51 0.29 11.72
N ASP A 97 -11.76 0.44 12.09
CA ASP A 97 -12.18 1.12 13.31
C ASP A 97 -13.42 0.43 13.89
N THR A 98 -13.21 -0.33 14.94
CA THR A 98 -14.26 -1.12 15.61
C THR A 98 -15.36 -0.26 16.24
N ASN A 99 -15.13 1.02 16.38
CA ASN A 99 -16.06 2.00 16.96
C ASN A 99 -16.57 3.05 15.97
N ALA A 100 -16.31 2.89 14.67
CA ALA A 100 -16.76 3.85 13.67
C ALA A 100 -18.29 4.02 13.69
N PRO A 101 -18.81 5.26 13.87
CA PRO A 101 -20.25 5.49 14.05
C PRO A 101 -21.06 5.42 12.77
N GLY A 102 -20.42 5.44 11.60
CA GLY A 102 -21.07 5.44 10.30
C GLY A 102 -20.07 5.18 9.18
N ALA A 103 -20.54 5.16 7.94
CA ALA A 103 -19.76 4.82 6.75
C ALA A 103 -18.45 5.61 6.61
N SER A 104 -18.51 6.91 6.85
CA SER A 104 -17.39 7.85 6.75
C SER A 104 -17.00 8.40 8.14
N GLY A 105 -16.95 7.52 9.14
CA GLY A 105 -16.66 7.89 10.53
C GLY A 105 -15.49 7.16 11.17
N ALA A 106 -14.67 6.44 10.41
CA ALA A 106 -13.51 5.72 10.96
C ALA A 106 -12.35 6.67 11.25
N ALA A 107 -11.81 6.63 12.48
CA ALA A 107 -10.66 7.42 12.92
C ALA A 107 -9.34 6.76 12.52
N CYS A 108 -9.18 6.47 11.23
CA CYS A 108 -7.98 5.86 10.66
C CYS A 108 -7.31 6.86 9.72
N ASP A 109 -6.26 7.52 10.15
CA ASP A 109 -5.51 8.47 9.33
C ASP A 109 -5.00 7.82 8.05
N TYR A 110 -5.01 8.58 6.95
CA TYR A 110 -4.50 8.11 5.67
C TYR A 110 -3.11 8.70 5.36
N PRO A 111 -2.05 7.88 5.26
CA PRO A 111 -0.69 8.36 5.05
C PRO A 111 -0.45 8.73 3.59
N LEU A 112 -0.14 9.98 3.33
CA LEU A 112 0.39 10.43 2.04
C LEU A 112 1.90 10.25 1.97
N ILE A 113 2.62 10.69 3.02
CA ILE A 113 4.07 10.52 3.15
C ILE A 113 4.38 10.15 4.60
N ARG A 114 5.15 9.08 4.78
CA ARG A 114 5.68 8.68 6.08
C ARG A 114 7.17 8.32 6.00
N TYR A 115 7.82 8.20 7.13
CA TYR A 115 9.28 8.04 7.19
C TYR A 115 9.85 6.88 6.35
N PRO A 116 9.23 5.68 6.32
CA PRO A 116 9.69 4.60 5.43
C PRO A 116 9.63 4.95 3.94
N ASP A 117 8.70 5.82 3.52
CA ASP A 117 8.66 6.29 2.12
C ASP A 117 9.95 7.03 1.78
N VAL A 118 10.41 7.89 2.71
CA VAL A 118 11.65 8.67 2.55
C VAL A 118 12.87 7.76 2.54
N LEU A 119 12.94 6.77 3.45
CA LEU A 119 14.07 5.83 3.51
C LEU A 119 14.21 5.01 2.23
N LEU A 120 13.11 4.44 1.75
CA LEU A 120 13.12 3.60 0.54
C LEU A 120 13.35 4.43 -0.74
N LEU A 121 12.83 5.66 -0.79
CA LEU A 121 13.11 6.58 -1.89
C LEU A 121 14.57 7.03 -1.87
N TYR A 122 15.12 7.32 -0.70
CA TYR A 122 16.54 7.65 -0.53
C TYR A 122 17.43 6.52 -1.07
N ALA A 123 17.13 5.26 -0.71
CA ALA A 123 17.90 4.11 -1.18
C ALA A 123 17.92 4.02 -2.72
N GLU A 124 16.77 4.25 -3.36
CA GLU A 124 16.66 4.28 -4.83
C GLU A 124 17.48 5.44 -5.42
N MET A 125 17.32 6.63 -4.88
CA MET A 125 18.01 7.83 -5.42
C MET A 125 19.52 7.76 -5.21
N ALA A 126 19.99 7.29 -4.05
CA ALA A 126 21.42 7.11 -3.79
C ALA A 126 22.05 6.15 -4.81
N MET A 127 21.40 5.01 -5.07
CA MET A 127 21.85 4.08 -6.12
C MET A 127 21.90 4.74 -7.51
N ARG A 128 20.87 5.53 -7.87
CA ARG A 128 20.81 6.20 -9.19
C ARG A 128 21.89 7.25 -9.36
N VAL A 129 22.21 7.99 -8.30
CA VAL A 129 23.25 9.03 -8.30
C VAL A 129 24.65 8.43 -8.43
N THR A 130 24.91 7.34 -7.70
CA THR A 130 26.21 6.66 -7.70
C THR A 130 26.39 5.71 -8.87
N GLY A 131 25.32 5.35 -9.57
CA GLY A 131 25.29 4.33 -10.64
C GLY A 131 25.36 2.89 -10.14
N SER A 132 25.44 2.67 -8.84
CA SER A 132 25.52 1.34 -8.22
C SER A 132 24.97 1.35 -6.78
N PRO A 133 24.51 0.18 -6.25
CA PRO A 133 24.12 0.05 -4.86
C PRO A 133 25.25 0.38 -3.89
N THR A 134 24.91 1.00 -2.76
CA THR A 134 25.87 1.35 -1.69
C THR A 134 25.44 0.77 -0.34
N GLU A 135 26.37 0.61 0.60
CA GLU A 135 26.06 0.15 1.96
C GLU A 135 25.09 1.12 2.68
N ASP A 136 25.24 2.43 2.48
CA ASP A 136 24.32 3.40 3.06
C ASP A 136 22.90 3.26 2.49
N ALA A 137 22.75 3.06 1.19
CA ALA A 137 21.46 2.80 0.57
C ALA A 137 20.84 1.47 1.07
N MET A 138 21.65 0.42 1.22
CA MET A 138 21.23 -0.85 1.79
C MET A 138 20.78 -0.72 3.24
N GLU A 139 21.49 0.08 4.04
CA GLU A 139 21.12 0.33 5.44
C GLU A 139 19.72 0.95 5.55
N LYS A 140 19.32 1.86 4.66
CA LYS A 140 17.98 2.45 4.68
C LYS A 140 16.88 1.42 4.41
N ILE A 141 17.15 0.44 3.54
CA ILE A 141 16.24 -0.70 3.32
C ILE A 141 16.19 -1.57 4.57
N ASN A 142 17.35 -1.90 5.15
CA ASN A 142 17.43 -2.73 6.34
C ASN A 142 16.74 -2.12 7.57
N MET A 143 16.76 -0.80 7.73
CA MET A 143 15.99 -0.12 8.78
C MET A 143 14.50 -0.42 8.69
N VAL A 144 13.93 -0.38 7.50
CA VAL A 144 12.50 -0.71 7.27
C VAL A 144 12.26 -2.21 7.48
N HIS A 145 13.14 -3.05 6.94
CA HIS A 145 13.03 -4.50 7.02
C HIS A 145 13.13 -5.03 8.46
N ARG A 146 14.12 -4.57 9.25
CA ARG A 146 14.27 -4.94 10.66
C ARG A 146 13.02 -4.70 11.45
N ARG A 147 12.41 -3.51 11.31
CA ARG A 147 11.16 -3.18 11.99
C ARG A 147 10.03 -4.15 11.63
N ALA A 148 9.95 -4.57 10.37
CA ALA A 148 8.94 -5.51 9.91
C ALA A 148 9.07 -6.91 10.56
N TYR A 149 10.26 -7.24 11.03
CA TYR A 149 10.54 -8.49 11.75
C TYR A 149 10.69 -8.29 13.27
N GLY A 150 10.34 -7.11 13.79
CA GLY A 150 10.35 -6.81 15.23
C GLY A 150 11.71 -6.50 15.83
N TYR A 151 12.73 -6.26 15.00
CA TYR A 151 14.05 -5.83 15.45
C TYR A 151 14.14 -4.30 15.57
N ASP A 152 15.12 -3.84 16.35
CA ASP A 152 15.47 -2.42 16.39
C ASP A 152 15.94 -1.94 15.00
N PRO A 153 15.29 -0.97 14.38
CA PRO A 153 15.67 -0.47 13.06
C PRO A 153 17.11 0.03 12.97
N MET A 154 17.67 0.52 14.07
CA MET A 154 19.00 1.14 14.13
C MET A 154 20.14 0.15 14.43
N THR A 155 19.82 -1.11 14.73
CA THR A 155 20.80 -2.13 15.11
C THR A 155 20.79 -3.28 14.11
N SER A 156 21.95 -3.60 13.53
CA SER A 156 22.08 -4.72 12.59
C SER A 156 21.57 -6.03 13.18
N SER A 157 20.89 -6.82 12.37
CA SER A 157 20.26 -8.06 12.79
C SER A 157 20.46 -9.20 11.78
N GLU A 158 20.01 -10.39 12.15
CA GLU A 158 20.12 -11.58 11.30
C GLU A 158 19.25 -11.51 10.03
N VAL A 159 18.22 -10.65 10.03
CA VAL A 159 17.32 -10.48 8.88
C VAL A 159 17.86 -9.49 7.83
N ASP A 160 19.00 -8.84 8.11
CA ASP A 160 19.57 -7.84 7.21
C ASP A 160 19.89 -8.39 5.83
N PHE A 161 19.43 -7.71 4.80
CA PHE A 161 19.91 -7.91 3.44
C PHE A 161 21.38 -7.55 3.32
N LYS A 162 22.12 -8.33 2.53
CA LYS A 162 23.55 -8.11 2.33
C LYS A 162 23.78 -7.52 0.93
N LEU A 163 24.54 -6.44 0.84
CA LEU A 163 24.80 -5.74 -0.41
C LEU A 163 25.34 -6.65 -1.52
N LYS A 164 26.19 -7.62 -1.16
CA LYS A 164 26.77 -8.60 -2.10
C LYS A 164 25.72 -9.40 -2.89
N ASP A 165 24.53 -9.63 -2.32
CA ASP A 165 23.46 -10.41 -2.93
C ASP A 165 22.61 -9.54 -3.89
N TYR A 166 22.70 -8.20 -3.76
CA TYR A 166 21.99 -7.18 -4.52
C TYR A 166 22.95 -6.18 -5.16
N SER A 167 24.07 -6.66 -5.69
CA SER A 167 25.20 -5.83 -6.16
C SER A 167 24.96 -5.13 -7.50
N THR A 168 23.90 -5.47 -8.24
CA THR A 168 23.54 -4.77 -9.48
C THR A 168 22.35 -3.81 -9.23
N SER A 169 22.27 -2.73 -10.02
CA SER A 169 21.19 -1.75 -9.92
C SER A 169 19.81 -2.39 -10.11
N GLU A 170 19.70 -3.40 -10.99
CA GLU A 170 18.44 -4.10 -11.26
C GLU A 170 17.99 -4.89 -10.04
N LYS A 171 18.86 -5.74 -9.46
CA LYS A 171 18.52 -6.52 -8.27
C LYS A 171 18.23 -5.64 -7.06
N PHE A 172 18.95 -4.55 -6.93
CA PHE A 172 18.75 -3.61 -5.84
C PHE A 172 17.41 -2.88 -5.98
N LEU A 173 17.05 -2.46 -7.20
CA LEU A 173 15.75 -1.86 -7.47
C LEU A 173 14.60 -2.85 -7.23
N GLU A 174 14.76 -4.11 -7.63
CA GLU A 174 13.78 -5.17 -7.33
C GLU A 174 13.57 -5.34 -5.83
N LEU A 175 14.66 -5.31 -5.03
CA LEU A 175 14.58 -5.37 -3.57
C LEU A 175 13.81 -4.16 -3.01
N ILE A 176 14.15 -2.94 -3.44
CA ILE A 176 13.43 -1.73 -3.03
C ILE A 176 11.95 -1.84 -3.36
N LEU A 177 11.60 -2.26 -4.57
CA LEU A 177 10.20 -2.37 -5.01
C LEU A 177 9.43 -3.45 -4.24
N LYS A 178 10.11 -4.53 -3.85
CA LYS A 178 9.53 -5.57 -3.00
C LYS A 178 9.28 -5.04 -1.59
N GLU A 179 10.26 -4.36 -1.01
CA GLU A 179 10.12 -3.78 0.33
C GLU A 179 9.04 -2.68 0.37
N ARG A 180 9.00 -1.79 -0.64
CA ARG A 180 7.94 -0.80 -0.80
C ARG A 180 6.55 -1.44 -0.93
N MET A 181 6.44 -2.53 -1.65
CA MET A 181 5.17 -3.25 -1.84
C MET A 181 4.61 -3.76 -0.51
N TYR A 182 5.44 -4.35 0.34
CA TYR A 182 5.02 -4.85 1.64
C TYR A 182 4.78 -3.72 2.65
N GLU A 183 5.67 -2.72 2.66
CA GLU A 183 5.58 -1.59 3.56
C GLU A 183 4.36 -0.71 3.29
N GLN A 184 4.10 -0.43 2.03
CA GLN A 184 3.02 0.44 1.56
C GLN A 184 1.79 -0.35 1.10
N PHE A 185 1.66 -1.60 1.54
CA PHE A 185 0.52 -2.44 1.18
C PHE A 185 -0.79 -1.73 1.54
N ASN A 186 -1.71 -1.68 0.58
CA ASN A 186 -3.01 -1.01 0.72
C ASN A 186 -2.95 0.52 0.97
N GLU A 187 -1.86 1.21 0.55
CA GLU A 187 -1.71 2.67 0.64
C GLU A 187 -1.82 3.38 -0.72
N GLY A 188 -2.28 2.70 -1.76
CA GLY A 188 -2.47 3.28 -3.09
C GLY A 188 -1.20 3.62 -3.88
N LYS A 189 0.00 3.34 -3.35
CA LYS A 189 1.29 3.80 -3.91
C LYS A 189 1.87 2.91 -5.00
N ARG A 190 1.55 1.60 -4.99
CA ARG A 190 2.14 0.61 -5.90
C ARG A 190 1.95 0.94 -7.37
N TRP A 191 0.78 1.40 -7.76
CA TRP A 191 0.48 1.77 -9.14
C TRP A 191 1.41 2.84 -9.67
N PHE A 192 1.68 3.87 -8.89
CA PHE A 192 2.59 4.96 -9.25
C PHE A 192 4.04 4.49 -9.38
N ASP A 193 4.49 3.56 -8.51
CA ASP A 193 5.83 2.95 -8.65
C ASP A 193 5.96 2.20 -9.98
N LEU A 194 4.96 1.41 -10.36
CA LEU A 194 4.99 0.65 -11.60
C LEU A 194 4.96 1.53 -12.85
N ILE A 195 4.15 2.61 -12.84
CA ILE A 195 4.07 3.57 -13.96
C ILE A 195 5.39 4.34 -14.11
N ARG A 196 5.90 4.94 -13.04
CA ARG A 196 7.13 5.76 -13.11
C ARG A 196 8.36 4.98 -13.56
N LEU A 197 8.36 3.68 -13.35
CA LEU A 197 9.42 2.78 -13.78
C LEU A 197 9.16 2.12 -15.15
N GLY A 198 7.99 2.34 -15.74
CA GLY A 198 7.62 1.78 -17.03
C GLY A 198 7.39 0.27 -17.05
N ILE A 199 7.22 -0.36 -15.87
CA ILE A 199 7.12 -1.83 -15.73
C ILE A 199 5.70 -2.34 -15.46
N VAL A 200 4.69 -1.46 -15.49
CA VAL A 200 3.32 -1.82 -15.10
C VAL A 200 2.74 -2.95 -15.95
N LYS A 201 2.94 -2.93 -17.27
CA LYS A 201 2.41 -3.98 -18.18
C LYS A 201 2.99 -5.34 -17.87
N GLU A 202 4.32 -5.40 -17.71
CA GLU A 202 5.03 -6.63 -17.35
C GLU A 202 4.55 -7.19 -16.01
N GLN A 203 4.46 -6.33 -14.99
CA GLN A 203 4.05 -6.76 -13.65
C GLN A 203 2.58 -7.20 -13.60
N ILE A 204 1.67 -6.51 -14.28
CA ILE A 204 0.26 -6.93 -14.35
C ILE A 204 0.13 -8.25 -15.12
N LYS A 205 0.87 -8.40 -16.24
CA LYS A 205 0.90 -9.67 -16.97
C LYS A 205 1.40 -10.81 -16.09
N ARG A 206 2.50 -10.60 -15.38
CA ARG A 206 3.11 -11.62 -14.49
C ARG A 206 2.19 -12.03 -13.36
N ILE A 207 1.54 -11.07 -12.68
CA ILE A 207 0.76 -11.31 -11.45
C ILE A 207 -0.69 -11.71 -11.75
N LYS A 208 -1.31 -11.09 -12.75
CA LYS A 208 -2.74 -11.25 -13.06
C LYS A 208 -3.01 -12.01 -14.36
N GLY A 209 -1.99 -12.28 -15.16
CA GLY A 209 -2.15 -12.86 -16.50
C GLY A 209 -2.83 -11.94 -17.52
N LEU A 210 -3.03 -10.66 -17.19
CA LEU A 210 -3.78 -9.71 -18.00
C LEU A 210 -2.85 -8.86 -18.88
N ASP A 211 -3.26 -8.64 -20.12
CA ASP A 211 -2.63 -7.69 -21.03
C ASP A 211 -3.37 -6.35 -20.95
N ILE A 212 -2.69 -5.33 -20.43
CA ILE A 212 -3.23 -3.97 -20.33
C ILE A 212 -2.73 -3.10 -21.50
N GLN A 213 -3.59 -2.17 -21.93
CA GLN A 213 -3.32 -1.24 -23.03
C GLN A 213 -2.72 0.07 -22.54
N GLU A 214 -2.15 0.88 -23.45
CA GLU A 214 -1.61 2.21 -23.12
C GLU A 214 -2.62 3.12 -22.44
N LYS A 215 -3.87 3.11 -22.88
CA LYS A 215 -4.93 3.91 -22.28
C LYS A 215 -5.09 3.69 -20.77
N HIS A 216 -4.77 2.50 -20.26
CA HIS A 216 -4.88 2.19 -18.83
C HIS A 216 -3.79 2.87 -17.97
N MET A 217 -2.79 3.51 -18.60
CA MET A 217 -1.76 4.28 -17.88
C MET A 217 -2.25 5.64 -17.40
N LEU A 218 -3.31 6.16 -18.01
CA LEU A 218 -3.92 7.44 -17.68
C LEU A 218 -5.40 7.22 -17.37
N PHE A 219 -5.95 8.02 -16.47
CA PHE A 219 -7.40 8.06 -16.29
C PHE A 219 -8.04 8.90 -17.40
N PRO A 220 -9.29 8.58 -17.82
CA PRO A 220 -10.00 9.47 -18.69
C PRO A 220 -10.25 10.83 -18.00
N ILE A 221 -10.19 11.90 -18.77
CA ILE A 221 -10.67 13.19 -18.28
C ILE A 221 -12.18 13.07 -18.05
N PRO A 222 -12.69 13.40 -16.84
CA PRO A 222 -14.11 13.26 -16.54
C PRO A 222 -14.99 14.07 -17.49
N GLN A 223 -16.15 13.55 -17.87
CA GLN A 223 -17.08 14.24 -18.74
C GLN A 223 -17.53 15.62 -18.15
N THR A 224 -17.54 15.72 -16.84
CA THR A 224 -17.85 16.97 -16.14
C THR A 224 -16.87 18.09 -16.47
N GLU A 225 -15.58 17.78 -16.66
CA GLU A 225 -14.58 18.78 -17.05
C GLU A 225 -14.89 19.35 -18.44
N PHE A 226 -15.25 18.51 -19.38
CA PHE A 226 -15.64 18.95 -20.72
C PHE A 226 -16.97 19.75 -20.73
N ASN A 227 -17.85 19.48 -19.77
CA ASN A 227 -19.14 20.19 -19.68
C ASN A 227 -18.98 21.60 -19.09
N TYR A 228 -17.97 21.83 -18.24
CA TYR A 228 -17.80 23.08 -17.52
C TYR A 228 -16.59 23.92 -17.98
N ASN A 229 -15.64 23.32 -18.69
CA ASN A 229 -14.47 24.00 -19.18
C ASN A 229 -14.53 24.16 -20.70
N GLU A 230 -14.98 25.34 -21.16
CA GLU A 230 -15.12 25.66 -22.58
C GLU A 230 -13.80 25.63 -23.38
N ALA A 231 -12.65 25.60 -22.69
CA ALA A 231 -11.34 25.50 -23.33
C ALA A 231 -10.98 24.06 -23.73
N LEU A 232 -11.74 23.05 -23.28
CA LEU A 232 -11.52 21.64 -23.57
C LEU A 232 -12.47 21.12 -24.64
N ASP A 233 -11.93 20.46 -25.66
CA ASP A 233 -12.66 19.75 -26.71
C ASP A 233 -12.52 18.22 -26.49
N PRO A 234 -13.62 17.50 -26.14
CA PRO A 234 -13.53 16.06 -25.91
C PRO A 234 -12.92 15.26 -27.04
N SER A 235 -13.06 15.73 -28.28
CA SER A 235 -12.53 15.04 -29.46
C SER A 235 -11.02 15.21 -29.64
N LYS A 236 -10.40 16.17 -28.96
CA LYS A 236 -8.97 16.51 -29.07
C LYS A 236 -8.19 16.32 -27.78
N ASP A 237 -8.83 16.68 -26.65
CA ASP A 237 -8.14 16.82 -25.37
C ASP A 237 -8.31 15.59 -24.47
N GLN A 238 -9.20 14.66 -24.81
CA GLN A 238 -9.34 13.41 -24.07
C GLN A 238 -8.08 12.56 -24.14
N ASN A 239 -7.73 11.89 -23.04
CA ASN A 239 -6.60 10.97 -23.02
C ASN A 239 -6.76 9.85 -24.06
N PRO A 240 -5.66 9.44 -24.73
CA PRO A 240 -5.74 8.49 -25.83
C PRO A 240 -6.43 7.17 -25.47
N GLY A 241 -7.40 6.77 -26.27
CA GLY A 241 -8.12 5.50 -26.13
C GLY A 241 -9.44 5.56 -25.33
N TYR A 242 -9.86 6.75 -24.94
CA TYR A 242 -11.16 6.99 -24.30
C TYR A 242 -12.09 7.82 -25.20
#